data_a2cd8b947dfdb26c32c849bcd8912240
#
_entry.id   a2cd8b947dfdb26c32c849bcd8912240
#
_cell.length_a   1.000
_cell.length_b   1.000
_cell.length_c   1.000
_cell.angle_alpha   90.00
_cell.angle_beta   90.00
_cell.angle_gamma   90.00
#
_symmetry.space_group_name_H-M   'P 1'
#
loop_
_entity.id
_entity.type
_entity.pdbx_description
1 polymer ?
#
loop_
_entity_poly.entity_id
_entity_poly.type
_entity_poly.pdbx_seq_one_letter_code
_entity_poly.pdbx_strand_id
1 'polypeptide(L)'
;IHVTSSEKMYSLYIKWDLIPDEWTLTYNGKTETFGTNDFLHEYIDIPEGTSEMTITFASSEAICDMHVYSQGQAPADVQTWKTPCDKADILVFATHADDEILFLGGVLATYGGEQNLAVQVAYMCEFTSSAKIREHEKLDGLWESGIKHYPVCGDFPDLYSQTLEAAKK
;
A
#
# COMPACT_ATOMS: atom_id res chain seq x y z
N ILE A 1 20.17 0.91 6.51
CA ILE A 1 19.69 0.55 7.86
C ILE A 1 20.13 -0.89 8.13
N HIS A 2 20.73 -1.14 9.30
CA HIS A 2 21.10 -2.48 9.72
C HIS A 2 20.22 -2.87 10.92
N VAL A 3 19.54 -4.01 10.80
CA VAL A 3 18.61 -4.53 11.81
C VAL A 3 19.09 -5.86 12.32
N THR A 4 19.21 -5.99 13.64
CA THR A 4 19.61 -7.25 14.30
C THR A 4 18.63 -7.59 15.41
N SER A 5 18.43 -8.88 15.63
CA SER A 5 17.58 -9.41 16.70
C SER A 5 18.18 -10.67 17.31
N SER A 6 17.94 -10.89 18.61
CA SER A 6 18.27 -12.14 19.29
C SER A 6 17.38 -13.31 18.86
N GLU A 7 16.19 -13.00 18.33
CA GLU A 7 15.25 -13.98 17.78
C GLU A 7 15.21 -13.83 16.26
N LYS A 8 14.81 -14.90 15.56
CA LYS A 8 14.63 -14.83 14.10
C LYS A 8 13.46 -13.92 13.74
N MET A 9 13.71 -13.04 12.77
CA MET A 9 12.73 -12.19 12.11
C MET A 9 12.23 -12.91 10.86
N TYR A 10 10.93 -13.09 10.72
CA TYR A 10 10.29 -13.82 9.63
C TYR A 10 9.55 -12.93 8.64
N SER A 11 9.38 -11.67 8.97
CA SER A 11 8.86 -10.67 8.05
C SER A 11 9.28 -9.26 8.45
N LEU A 12 9.22 -8.37 7.45
CA LEU A 12 9.46 -6.95 7.58
C LEU A 12 8.22 -6.22 7.05
N TYR A 13 7.70 -5.26 7.80
CA TYR A 13 6.64 -4.35 7.36
C TYR A 13 7.13 -2.92 7.43
N ILE A 14 7.02 -2.19 6.33
CA ILE A 14 7.44 -0.79 6.23
C ILE A 14 6.26 0.05 5.76
N LYS A 15 6.06 1.19 6.43
CA LYS A 15 5.20 2.29 5.98
C LYS A 15 6.10 3.44 5.55
N TRP A 16 6.07 3.78 4.28
CA TRP A 16 6.84 4.88 3.70
C TRP A 16 6.11 6.20 3.85
N ASP A 17 6.83 7.31 3.99
CA ASP A 17 6.22 8.66 3.97
C ASP A 17 5.83 9.09 2.54
N LEU A 18 6.61 8.68 1.56
CA LEU A 18 6.36 8.79 0.12
C LEU A 18 6.65 7.45 -0.53
N ILE A 19 6.12 7.24 -1.73
CA ILE A 19 6.50 6.09 -2.56
C ILE A 19 8.04 6.08 -2.69
N PRO A 20 8.70 5.00 -2.24
CA PRO A 20 10.15 4.94 -2.25
C PRO A 20 10.69 4.73 -3.67
N ASP A 21 11.91 5.19 -3.92
CA ASP A 21 12.71 4.70 -5.02
C ASP A 21 13.07 3.22 -4.82
N GLU A 22 13.67 2.60 -5.84
CA GLU A 22 14.17 1.23 -5.74
C GLU A 22 15.17 1.09 -4.58
N TRP A 23 14.96 0.08 -3.75
CA TRP A 23 15.79 -0.24 -2.60
C TRP A 23 16.06 -1.74 -2.50
N THR A 24 17.03 -2.13 -1.68
CA THR A 24 17.40 -3.54 -1.53
C THR A 24 17.36 -3.99 -0.08
N LEU A 25 16.95 -5.25 0.11
CA LEU A 25 17.00 -5.97 1.37
C LEU A 25 18.00 -7.13 1.25
N THR A 26 19.03 -7.11 2.10
CA THR A 26 20.03 -8.19 2.18
C THR A 26 19.84 -8.96 3.48
N TYR A 27 19.65 -10.28 3.38
CA TYR A 27 19.52 -11.20 4.51
C TYR A 27 19.95 -12.62 4.09
N ASN A 28 20.48 -13.42 5.01
CA ASN A 28 20.93 -14.79 4.75
C ASN A 28 21.83 -14.93 3.49
N GLY A 29 22.64 -13.90 3.19
CA GLY A 29 23.50 -13.87 2.00
C GLY A 29 22.78 -13.66 0.67
N LYS A 30 21.48 -13.39 0.67
CA LYS A 30 20.68 -13.01 -0.50
C LYS A 30 20.45 -11.51 -0.48
N THR A 31 20.33 -10.90 -1.67
CA THR A 31 19.88 -9.52 -1.85
C THR A 31 18.70 -9.51 -2.79
N GLU A 32 17.62 -8.90 -2.39
CA GLU A 32 16.38 -8.75 -3.16
C GLU A 32 16.06 -7.28 -3.34
N THR A 33 15.43 -6.92 -4.45
CA THR A 33 15.09 -5.55 -4.83
C THR A 33 13.60 -5.30 -4.65
N PHE A 34 13.25 -4.16 -4.08
CA PHE A 34 11.90 -3.69 -3.76
C PHE A 34 11.70 -2.24 -4.22
N GLY A 35 10.50 -1.68 -3.98
CA GLY A 35 10.18 -0.29 -4.36
C GLY A 35 9.72 -0.12 -5.81
N THR A 36 9.60 -1.23 -6.57
CA THR A 36 9.17 -1.19 -7.99
C THR A 36 7.66 -1.34 -8.19
N ASN A 37 6.91 -1.47 -7.10
CA ASN A 37 5.46 -1.68 -7.09
C ASN A 37 4.66 -0.42 -6.69
N ASP A 38 5.34 0.65 -6.37
CA ASP A 38 4.78 1.93 -5.92
C ASP A 38 3.93 1.81 -4.63
N PHE A 39 4.25 0.85 -3.75
CA PHE A 39 3.50 0.65 -2.51
C PHE A 39 4.03 1.53 -1.38
N LEU A 40 3.12 2.27 -0.73
CA LEU A 40 3.41 3.00 0.52
C LEU A 40 3.48 2.09 1.75
N HIS A 41 2.80 0.94 1.70
CA HIS A 41 2.82 -0.06 2.76
C HIS A 41 3.32 -1.36 2.17
N GLU A 42 4.52 -1.79 2.54
CA GLU A 42 5.14 -3.00 2.04
C GLU A 42 5.31 -4.04 3.15
N TYR A 43 4.82 -5.24 2.89
CA TYR A 43 5.05 -6.42 3.71
C TYR A 43 5.94 -7.39 2.95
N ILE A 44 7.04 -7.78 3.57
CA ILE A 44 8.04 -8.67 2.98
C ILE A 44 8.17 -9.91 3.85
N ASP A 45 7.90 -11.04 3.24
CA ASP A 45 8.02 -12.35 3.89
C ASP A 45 9.47 -12.86 3.83
N ILE A 46 9.96 -13.39 4.93
CA ILE A 46 11.32 -13.98 5.07
C ILE A 46 11.14 -15.43 5.56
N PRO A 47 10.77 -16.36 4.68
CA PRO A 47 10.31 -17.69 5.08
C PRO A 47 11.30 -18.50 5.94
N GLU A 48 12.61 -18.33 5.72
CA GLU A 48 13.65 -19.03 6.47
C GLU A 48 13.99 -18.35 7.82
N GLY A 49 13.48 -17.13 8.00
CA GLY A 49 13.83 -16.25 9.10
C GLY A 49 15.31 -15.85 9.11
N THR A 50 15.60 -14.67 9.61
CA THR A 50 16.97 -14.15 9.75
C THR A 50 17.14 -13.48 11.11
N SER A 51 18.34 -13.47 11.66
CA SER A 51 18.69 -12.69 12.86
C SER A 51 19.29 -11.33 12.51
N GLU A 52 19.55 -11.10 11.23
CA GLU A 52 20.20 -9.89 10.76
C GLU A 52 19.72 -9.56 9.33
N MET A 53 19.44 -8.30 9.05
CA MET A 53 19.14 -7.82 7.71
C MET A 53 19.68 -6.42 7.49
N THR A 54 19.95 -6.07 6.24
CA THR A 54 20.39 -4.74 5.84
C THR A 54 19.50 -4.19 4.74
N ILE A 55 18.92 -3.01 4.98
CA ILE A 55 18.15 -2.23 4.01
C ILE A 55 19.09 -1.17 3.42
N THR A 56 19.18 -1.13 2.11
CA THR A 56 20.05 -0.16 1.38
C THR A 56 19.23 0.63 0.40
N PHE A 57 19.40 1.93 0.39
CA PHE A 57 18.72 2.89 -0.47
C PHE A 57 19.72 3.52 -1.43
N ALA A 58 19.28 3.82 -2.65
CA ALA A 58 20.05 4.58 -3.63
C ALA A 58 20.00 6.09 -3.34
N SER A 59 18.92 6.57 -2.72
CA SER A 59 18.67 7.95 -2.34
C SER A 59 18.25 8.06 -0.88
N SER A 60 17.89 9.25 -0.42
CA SER A 60 17.36 9.46 0.94
C SER A 60 15.86 9.17 0.95
N GLU A 61 15.48 8.15 1.69
CA GLU A 61 14.08 7.74 1.85
C GLU A 61 13.55 8.13 3.22
N ALA A 62 12.24 8.34 3.30
CA ALA A 62 11.55 8.66 4.55
C ALA A 62 10.61 7.51 4.95
N ILE A 63 10.87 6.92 6.11
CA ILE A 63 10.09 5.85 6.70
C ILE A 63 9.21 6.43 7.80
N CYS A 64 7.88 6.21 7.70
CA CYS A 64 6.93 6.56 8.76
C CYS A 64 7.00 5.55 9.91
N ASP A 65 7.04 4.26 9.56
CA ASP A 65 7.05 3.18 10.54
C ASP A 65 7.71 1.92 9.97
N MET A 66 8.31 1.11 10.84
CA MET A 66 8.97 -0.14 10.45
C MET A 66 8.87 -1.17 11.57
N HIS A 67 8.32 -2.32 11.25
CA HIS A 67 8.18 -3.44 12.17
C HIS A 67 8.81 -4.71 11.61
N VAL A 68 9.37 -5.52 12.50
CA VAL A 68 9.81 -6.88 12.19
C VAL A 68 9.03 -7.85 13.06
N TYR A 69 8.65 -8.99 12.49
CA TYR A 69 7.85 -9.98 13.21
C TYR A 69 8.58 -11.31 13.32
N SER A 70 8.37 -11.97 14.45
CA SER A 70 8.78 -13.35 14.68
C SER A 70 7.91 -14.33 13.87
N GLN A 71 8.20 -15.61 13.95
CA GLN A 71 7.39 -16.63 13.28
C GLN A 71 5.93 -16.58 13.74
N GLY A 72 5.02 -16.59 12.80
CA GLY A 72 3.58 -16.57 13.06
C GLY A 72 2.81 -15.83 11.97
N GLN A 73 1.51 -15.68 12.20
CA GLN A 73 0.67 -14.86 11.34
C GLN A 73 0.89 -13.38 11.66
N ALA A 74 1.04 -12.55 10.64
CA ALA A 74 1.09 -11.11 10.80
C ALA A 74 -0.18 -10.60 11.53
N PRO A 75 -0.07 -9.58 12.40
CA PRO A 75 -1.23 -8.92 12.99
C PRO A 75 -2.22 -8.43 11.92
N ALA A 76 -3.49 -8.32 12.27
CA ALA A 76 -4.56 -8.00 11.33
C ALA A 76 -4.43 -6.60 10.69
N ASP A 77 -3.77 -5.68 11.38
CA ASP A 77 -3.47 -4.32 10.94
C ASP A 77 -2.28 -4.25 9.96
N VAL A 78 -1.54 -5.33 9.79
CA VAL A 78 -0.46 -5.41 8.80
C VAL A 78 -1.04 -5.64 7.42
N GLN A 79 -0.84 -4.65 6.56
CA GLN A 79 -1.41 -4.65 5.22
C GLN A 79 -0.52 -5.41 4.24
N THR A 80 -0.95 -6.62 3.90
CA THR A 80 -0.25 -7.50 2.94
C THR A 80 -0.85 -7.34 1.55
N TRP A 81 -0.61 -6.17 0.95
CA TRP A 81 -1.19 -5.81 -0.33
C TRP A 81 -0.76 -6.75 -1.47
N LYS A 82 -1.73 -7.08 -2.31
CA LYS A 82 -1.50 -7.68 -3.63
C LYS A 82 -1.40 -6.57 -4.66
N THR A 83 -0.70 -6.83 -5.75
CA THR A 83 -0.70 -5.94 -6.92
C THR A 83 -2.12 -5.67 -7.42
N PRO A 84 -2.35 -4.55 -8.12
CA PRO A 84 -3.63 -4.28 -8.77
C PRO A 84 -4.12 -5.48 -9.59
N CYS A 85 -5.44 -5.66 -9.66
CA CYS A 85 -6.02 -6.80 -10.37
C CYS A 85 -5.79 -6.72 -11.88
N ASP A 86 -5.31 -7.81 -12.50
CA ASP A 86 -5.40 -7.97 -13.96
C ASP A 86 -6.86 -8.07 -14.43
N LYS A 87 -7.69 -8.68 -13.58
CA LYS A 87 -9.13 -8.82 -13.80
C LYS A 87 -9.86 -8.77 -12.47
N ALA A 88 -10.66 -7.75 -12.29
CA ALA A 88 -11.52 -7.59 -11.13
C ALA A 88 -12.93 -8.12 -11.39
N ASP A 89 -13.56 -8.64 -10.33
CA ASP A 89 -15.00 -8.94 -10.33
C ASP A 89 -15.81 -7.65 -10.21
N ILE A 90 -15.29 -6.69 -9.44
CA ILE A 90 -15.87 -5.36 -9.24
C ILE A 90 -14.78 -4.30 -9.37
N LEU A 91 -15.04 -3.29 -10.18
CA LEU A 91 -14.23 -2.09 -10.27
C LEU A 91 -15.01 -0.91 -9.66
N VAL A 92 -14.42 -0.28 -8.65
CA VAL A 92 -14.97 0.91 -7.98
C VAL A 92 -14.15 2.12 -8.42
N PHE A 93 -14.84 3.14 -8.93
CA PHE A 93 -14.22 4.43 -9.22
C PHE A 93 -14.60 5.45 -8.14
N ALA A 94 -13.61 6.05 -7.53
CA ALA A 94 -13.73 7.17 -6.61
C ALA A 94 -13.01 8.40 -7.18
N THR A 95 -13.48 9.59 -6.87
CA THR A 95 -12.77 10.80 -7.27
C THR A 95 -11.61 11.08 -6.32
N HIS A 96 -11.88 11.09 -5.03
CA HIS A 96 -10.91 11.37 -3.98
C HIS A 96 -10.84 10.22 -2.98
N ALA A 97 -9.78 10.20 -2.19
CA ALA A 97 -9.65 9.30 -1.05
C ALA A 97 -10.70 9.68 0.01
N ASP A 98 -11.65 8.85 0.27
CA ASP A 98 -12.82 8.81 1.15
C ASP A 98 -14.15 8.59 0.42
N ASP A 99 -14.30 8.99 -0.84
CA ASP A 99 -15.53 8.80 -1.62
C ASP A 99 -15.94 7.32 -1.66
N GLU A 100 -14.99 6.41 -1.78
CA GLU A 100 -15.24 4.96 -1.82
C GLU A 100 -15.84 4.45 -0.51
N ILE A 101 -15.41 4.99 0.63
CA ILE A 101 -15.95 4.62 1.94
C ILE A 101 -17.28 5.32 2.19
N LEU A 102 -17.37 6.61 1.89
CA LEU A 102 -18.58 7.41 2.13
C LEU A 102 -19.78 6.93 1.30
N PHE A 103 -19.55 6.58 0.04
CA PHE A 103 -20.63 6.24 -0.88
C PHE A 103 -20.76 4.74 -1.17
N LEU A 104 -19.66 3.98 -1.07
CA LEU A 104 -19.60 2.58 -1.48
C LEU A 104 -19.03 1.65 -0.39
N GLY A 105 -18.82 2.12 0.84
CA GLY A 105 -18.23 1.33 1.91
C GLY A 105 -18.97 0.01 2.17
N GLY A 106 -20.31 0.00 2.10
CA GLY A 106 -21.09 -1.23 2.20
C GLY A 106 -20.84 -2.22 1.05
N VAL A 107 -20.57 -1.70 -0.16
CA VAL A 107 -20.19 -2.54 -1.33
C VAL A 107 -18.82 -3.16 -1.11
N LEU A 108 -17.84 -2.35 -0.67
CA LEU A 108 -16.49 -2.82 -0.41
C LEU A 108 -16.47 -3.92 0.66
N ALA A 109 -17.09 -3.65 1.82
CA ALA A 109 -17.14 -4.60 2.93
C ALA A 109 -17.87 -5.90 2.57
N THR A 110 -18.99 -5.81 1.86
CA THR A 110 -19.76 -7.00 1.49
C THR A 110 -19.04 -7.83 0.44
N TYR A 111 -18.62 -7.23 -0.65
CA TYR A 111 -18.07 -8.00 -1.77
C TYR A 111 -16.57 -8.30 -1.61
N GLY A 112 -15.79 -7.33 -1.16
CA GLY A 112 -14.37 -7.53 -0.89
C GLY A 112 -14.12 -8.25 0.43
N GLY A 113 -14.73 -7.77 1.51
CA GLY A 113 -14.54 -8.30 2.86
C GLY A 113 -15.23 -9.65 3.10
N GLU A 114 -16.56 -9.73 2.98
CA GLU A 114 -17.31 -10.93 3.35
C GLU A 114 -17.29 -12.01 2.25
N GLN A 115 -17.43 -11.61 0.98
CA GLN A 115 -17.51 -12.54 -0.15
C GLN A 115 -16.15 -12.85 -0.79
N ASN A 116 -15.08 -12.12 -0.40
CA ASN A 116 -13.72 -12.28 -0.92
C ASN A 116 -13.63 -12.19 -2.46
N LEU A 117 -14.48 -11.37 -3.10
CA LEU A 117 -14.37 -11.11 -4.52
C LEU A 117 -13.14 -10.23 -4.81
N ALA A 118 -12.61 -10.32 -6.02
CA ALA A 118 -11.54 -9.45 -6.48
C ALA A 118 -12.11 -8.04 -6.75
N VAL A 119 -12.00 -7.15 -5.77
CA VAL A 119 -12.43 -5.75 -5.88
C VAL A 119 -11.21 -4.88 -6.14
N GLN A 120 -11.23 -4.13 -7.24
CA GLN A 120 -10.24 -3.11 -7.55
C GLN A 120 -10.85 -1.73 -7.31
N VAL A 121 -10.14 -0.88 -6.56
CA VAL A 121 -10.50 0.52 -6.40
C VAL A 121 -9.57 1.38 -7.24
N ALA A 122 -10.14 2.32 -7.98
CA ALA A 122 -9.43 3.29 -8.81
C ALA A 122 -9.83 4.70 -8.40
N TYR A 123 -8.85 5.54 -8.13
CA TYR A 123 -9.03 6.96 -7.83
C TYR A 123 -8.71 7.82 -9.03
N MET A 124 -9.46 8.90 -9.21
CA MET A 124 -9.20 9.85 -10.28
C MET A 124 -8.07 10.80 -9.91
N CYS A 125 -8.05 11.27 -8.67
CA CYS A 125 -7.11 12.26 -8.18
C CYS A 125 -6.23 11.68 -7.07
N GLU A 126 -4.97 12.09 -7.05
CA GLU A 126 -4.05 11.90 -5.95
C GLU A 126 -3.94 13.15 -5.08
N PHE A 127 -3.67 12.96 -3.80
CA PHE A 127 -3.34 14.04 -2.89
C PHE A 127 -1.82 14.20 -2.79
N THR A 128 -1.24 14.98 -3.69
CA THR A 128 0.23 15.07 -3.81
C THR A 128 0.90 16.10 -2.89
N SER A 129 0.19 17.08 -2.33
CA SER A 129 0.84 18.24 -1.71
C SER A 129 0.75 18.38 -0.19
N SER A 130 -0.29 17.87 0.45
CA SER A 130 -0.41 17.88 1.93
C SER A 130 -0.93 16.57 2.47
N ALA A 131 -0.90 15.58 1.68
CA ALA A 131 -1.82 14.47 1.72
C ALA A 131 -1.16 13.13 1.93
N LYS A 132 0.09 13.10 2.38
CA LYS A 132 0.74 11.89 2.85
C LYS A 132 -0.14 11.15 3.84
N ILE A 133 -0.71 11.85 4.81
CA ILE A 133 -1.67 11.29 5.77
C ILE A 133 -2.89 10.71 5.05
N ARG A 134 -3.45 11.42 4.06
CA ARG A 134 -4.63 10.98 3.32
C ARG A 134 -4.38 9.72 2.51
N GLU A 135 -3.19 9.54 1.96
CA GLU A 135 -2.83 8.31 1.26
C GLU A 135 -2.76 7.11 2.22
N HIS A 136 -2.21 7.30 3.43
CA HIS A 136 -2.24 6.27 4.46
C HIS A 136 -3.66 5.97 4.96
N GLU A 137 -4.46 7.00 5.23
CA GLU A 137 -5.87 6.85 5.64
C GLU A 137 -6.68 6.07 4.59
N LYS A 138 -6.47 6.36 3.31
CA LYS A 138 -7.08 5.65 2.18
C LYS A 138 -6.73 4.15 2.23
N LEU A 139 -5.46 3.82 2.37
CA LEU A 139 -5.00 2.43 2.44
C LEU A 139 -5.54 1.72 3.69
N ASP A 140 -5.55 2.39 4.83
CA ASP A 140 -6.09 1.84 6.08
C ASP A 140 -7.60 1.58 5.94
N GLY A 141 -8.38 2.52 5.39
CA GLY A 141 -9.81 2.36 5.16
C GLY A 141 -10.16 1.23 4.19
N LEU A 142 -9.42 1.10 3.10
CA LEU A 142 -9.58 0.01 2.14
C LEU A 142 -9.25 -1.35 2.79
N TRP A 143 -8.16 -1.42 3.54
CA TRP A 143 -7.74 -2.65 4.22
C TRP A 143 -8.77 -3.13 5.23
N GLU A 144 -9.29 -2.23 6.07
CA GLU A 144 -10.35 -2.50 7.04
C GLU A 144 -11.66 -2.93 6.36
N SER A 145 -11.93 -2.42 5.15
CA SER A 145 -13.06 -2.84 4.33
C SER A 145 -12.87 -4.20 3.65
N GLY A 146 -11.73 -4.86 3.87
CA GLY A 146 -11.41 -6.19 3.31
C GLY A 146 -10.84 -6.16 1.91
N ILE A 147 -10.50 -4.98 1.36
CA ILE A 147 -9.84 -4.86 0.06
C ILE A 147 -8.38 -5.30 0.18
N LYS A 148 -7.94 -6.17 -0.74
CA LYS A 148 -6.60 -6.77 -0.70
C LYS A 148 -5.72 -6.42 -1.89
N HIS A 149 -6.31 -5.82 -2.93
CA HIS A 149 -5.57 -5.34 -4.09
C HIS A 149 -5.27 -3.85 -3.94
N TYR A 150 -4.00 -3.49 -4.13
CA TYR A 150 -3.55 -2.11 -4.01
C TYR A 150 -4.37 -1.21 -4.96
N PRO A 151 -4.83 -0.06 -4.52
CA PRO A 151 -5.61 0.84 -5.37
C PRO A 151 -4.75 1.40 -6.50
N VAL A 152 -5.39 1.78 -7.61
CA VAL A 152 -4.74 2.52 -8.69
C VAL A 152 -5.19 3.97 -8.67
N CYS A 153 -4.30 4.89 -9.03
CA CYS A 153 -4.58 6.32 -9.12
C CYS A 153 -4.39 6.81 -10.55
N GLY A 154 -5.32 7.66 -11.01
CA GLY A 154 -5.29 8.22 -12.36
C GLY A 154 -4.40 9.43 -12.52
N ASP A 155 -3.90 9.98 -11.42
CA ASP A 155 -3.05 11.18 -11.37
C ASP A 155 -3.63 12.39 -12.12
N PHE A 156 -4.97 12.49 -12.13
CA PHE A 156 -5.64 13.66 -12.72
C PHE A 156 -5.63 14.82 -11.73
N PRO A 157 -5.37 16.05 -12.20
CA PRO A 157 -5.43 17.19 -11.32
C PRO A 157 -6.85 17.43 -10.83
N ASP A 158 -7.00 17.68 -9.52
CA ASP A 158 -8.27 18.09 -8.92
C ASP A 158 -8.59 19.55 -9.30
N LEU A 159 -9.09 19.72 -10.50
CA LEU A 159 -9.52 21.01 -11.00
C LEU A 159 -11.02 21.14 -10.75
N TYR A 160 -11.45 22.04 -9.90
CA TYR A 160 -12.84 22.40 -9.69
C TYR A 160 -13.52 22.87 -10.99
N SER A 161 -13.68 21.95 -11.94
CA SER A 161 -14.18 22.21 -13.28
C SER A 161 -15.70 22.24 -13.26
N GLN A 162 -16.27 23.44 -13.13
CA GLN A 162 -17.71 23.64 -13.11
C GLN A 162 -18.35 23.68 -14.52
N THR A 163 -17.55 23.66 -15.57
CA THR A 163 -18.02 23.67 -16.96
C THR A 163 -17.28 22.63 -17.79
N LEU A 164 -17.95 22.18 -18.89
CA LEU A 164 -17.35 21.26 -19.83
C LEU A 164 -16.06 21.81 -20.47
N GLU A 165 -16.03 23.13 -20.75
CA GLU A 165 -14.84 23.77 -21.31
C GLU A 165 -13.68 23.80 -20.30
N ALA A 166 -13.96 24.02 -19.02
CA ALA A 166 -12.94 23.96 -17.97
C ALA A 166 -12.42 22.53 -17.77
N ALA A 167 -13.29 21.51 -17.89
CA ALA A 167 -12.92 20.11 -17.74
C ALA A 167 -12.10 19.55 -18.93
N LYS A 168 -12.02 20.25 -20.07
CA LYS A 168 -11.26 19.83 -21.26
C LYS A 168 -9.85 20.43 -21.32
N LYS A 169 -9.46 21.24 -20.37
CA LYS A 169 -8.13 21.88 -20.29
C LYS A 169 -7.17 21.05 -19.46
#